data_c90e21ce3d1a9fdd90bdf560940c3c1a
#
_entry.id   c90e21ce3d1a9fdd90bdf560940c3c1a
#
_cell.length_a   1.000
_cell.length_b   1.000
_cell.length_c   1.000
_cell.angle_alpha   90.00
_cell.angle_beta   90.00
_cell.angle_gamma   90.00
#
_symmetry.space_group_name_H-M   'P 1'
#
loop_
_entity.id
_entity.type
_entity.pdbx_description
1 polymer ?
#
loop_
_entity_poly.entity_id
_entity_poly.type
_entity_poly.pdbx_seq_one_letter_code
_entity_poly.pdbx_strand_id
1 'polypeptide(L)'
;METTNLLLPSTRVARANEWKREAEDAVLITEQTHKRSPFIEANTTEVTLEHLRNDCIIPTFAKDNEVCISHPSFIESVYEATRDFYHGETICSPEIRTSHIVRGRIPEAINKRVDQLLESDKTMYYERMIFNIEIPSIHEDINGNRLHLSITGCKSYARDNLSGKMTAQRLNMAIGFLNLACTNQCLSTDGYKEEIRATSARDLYQSTLDLFSQYN
;
A
#
# COMPACT_ATOMS: atom_id res chain seq x y z
N MET A 1 42.06 -63.25 -0.55
CA MET A 1 41.79 -62.15 0.43
C MET A 1 41.42 -60.87 -0.36
N GLU A 2 40.17 -60.72 -0.59
CA GLU A 2 39.64 -59.50 -1.27
C GLU A 2 39.14 -58.51 -0.20
N THR A 3 39.75 -57.38 -0.12
CA THR A 3 39.32 -56.29 0.75
C THR A 3 38.31 -55.40 0.01
N THR A 4 37.03 -55.55 0.36
CA THR A 4 35.96 -54.76 -0.14
C THR A 4 36.04 -53.36 0.51
N ASN A 5 36.33 -52.34 -0.27
CA ASN A 5 36.38 -50.97 0.16
C ASN A 5 34.95 -50.37 0.08
N LEU A 6 34.26 -50.32 1.21
CA LEU A 6 32.95 -49.62 1.36
C LEU A 6 33.19 -48.13 1.39
N LEU A 7 32.97 -47.46 0.26
CA LEU A 7 32.88 -46.00 0.18
C LEU A 7 31.56 -45.54 0.81
N LEU A 8 31.62 -45.00 2.02
CA LEU A 8 30.50 -44.27 2.63
C LEU A 8 30.30 -42.95 1.88
N PRO A 9 29.10 -42.63 1.46
CA PRO A 9 28.82 -41.31 0.84
C PRO A 9 29.09 -40.20 1.85
N SER A 10 29.84 -39.19 1.43
CA SER A 10 30.24 -38.10 2.29
C SER A 10 29.03 -37.33 2.78
N THR A 11 28.94 -37.12 4.07
CA THR A 11 27.91 -36.36 4.75
C THR A 11 27.73 -34.92 4.21
N ARG A 12 28.69 -34.41 3.45
CA ARG A 12 28.61 -33.13 2.75
C ARG A 12 27.64 -33.10 1.55
N VAL A 13 27.56 -34.21 0.78
CA VAL A 13 26.68 -34.31 -0.39
C VAL A 13 25.21 -34.47 0.04
N ALA A 14 24.97 -35.20 1.14
CA ALA A 14 23.63 -35.38 1.69
C ALA A 14 23.05 -34.04 2.17
N ARG A 15 23.85 -33.24 2.91
CA ARG A 15 23.43 -31.89 3.36
C ARG A 15 23.19 -30.92 2.19
N ALA A 16 24.03 -30.92 1.15
CA ALA A 16 23.82 -30.06 -0.02
C ALA A 16 22.52 -30.36 -0.77
N ASN A 17 22.10 -31.63 -0.80
CA ASN A 17 20.84 -32.04 -1.43
C ASN A 17 19.60 -31.70 -0.55
N GLU A 18 19.76 -31.72 0.75
CA GLU A 18 18.72 -31.30 1.70
C GLU A 18 18.45 -29.78 1.58
N TRP A 19 19.49 -28.97 1.55
CA TRP A 19 19.36 -27.50 1.33
C TRP A 19 18.76 -27.15 -0.03
N LYS A 20 19.03 -27.92 -1.08
CA LYS A 20 18.40 -27.72 -2.40
C LYS A 20 16.92 -28.06 -2.37
N ARG A 21 16.50 -29.11 -1.71
CA ARG A 21 15.06 -29.45 -1.56
C ARG A 21 14.33 -28.42 -0.73
N GLU A 22 14.89 -27.97 0.38
CA GLU A 22 14.29 -26.91 1.20
C GLU A 22 14.20 -25.59 0.44
N ALA A 23 15.18 -25.27 -0.43
CA ALA A 23 15.12 -24.08 -1.29
C ALA A 23 14.11 -24.23 -2.43
N GLU A 24 13.98 -25.42 -3.03
CA GLU A 24 12.97 -25.73 -4.05
C GLU A 24 11.56 -25.74 -3.47
N ASP A 25 11.37 -26.30 -2.27
CA ASP A 25 10.09 -26.28 -1.56
C ASP A 25 9.72 -24.84 -1.10
N ALA A 26 10.69 -24.02 -0.68
CA ALA A 26 10.47 -22.62 -0.36
C ALA A 26 10.10 -21.80 -1.61
N VAL A 27 10.69 -22.08 -2.77
CA VAL A 27 10.34 -21.46 -4.05
C VAL A 27 8.94 -21.90 -4.51
N LEU A 28 8.58 -23.16 -4.33
CA LEU A 28 7.23 -23.67 -4.65
C LEU A 28 6.15 -23.08 -3.73
N ILE A 29 6.48 -22.79 -2.46
CA ILE A 29 5.56 -22.12 -1.53
C ILE A 29 5.39 -20.64 -1.91
N THR A 30 6.42 -20.00 -2.47
CA THR A 30 6.35 -18.62 -2.96
C THR A 30 5.62 -18.48 -4.30
N GLU A 31 5.56 -19.53 -5.12
CA GLU A 31 4.83 -19.52 -6.40
C GLU A 31 3.34 -19.90 -6.27
N GLN A 32 2.91 -20.45 -5.14
CA GLN A 32 1.50 -20.50 -4.78
C GLN A 32 1.07 -19.15 -4.18
N THR A 33 1.33 -18.06 -4.88
CA THR A 33 0.53 -16.85 -4.69
C THR A 33 -0.89 -17.22 -5.05
N HIS A 34 -1.69 -17.61 -4.06
CA HIS A 34 -3.12 -17.52 -4.17
C HIS A 34 -3.39 -16.13 -4.73
N LYS A 35 -3.93 -16.09 -5.94
CA LYS A 35 -4.39 -14.87 -6.57
C LYS A 35 -5.52 -14.38 -5.65
N ARG A 36 -5.14 -13.63 -4.61
CA ARG A 36 -6.08 -13.06 -3.66
C ARG A 36 -7.05 -12.23 -4.48
N SER A 37 -8.33 -12.42 -4.26
CA SER A 37 -9.32 -11.51 -4.79
C SER A 37 -8.92 -10.10 -4.33
N PRO A 38 -8.83 -9.13 -5.23
CA PRO A 38 -8.51 -7.78 -4.84
C PRO A 38 -9.49 -7.34 -3.77
N PHE A 39 -9.02 -6.67 -2.71
CA PHE A 39 -9.87 -6.15 -1.63
C PHE A 39 -10.92 -5.15 -2.14
N ILE A 40 -10.85 -4.79 -3.41
CA ILE A 40 -11.80 -3.94 -4.12
C ILE A 40 -12.15 -4.57 -5.46
N GLU A 41 -13.42 -4.93 -5.62
CA GLU A 41 -14.03 -5.27 -6.88
C GLU A 41 -14.55 -3.99 -7.57
N ALA A 42 -13.66 -3.15 -8.05
CA ALA A 42 -14.03 -1.92 -8.74
C ALA A 42 -13.16 -1.75 -9.97
N ASN A 43 -13.54 -0.84 -10.86
CA ASN A 43 -12.75 -0.47 -12.03
C ASN A 43 -11.51 0.34 -11.58
N THR A 44 -10.56 -0.35 -10.94
CA THR A 44 -9.32 0.19 -10.40
C THR A 44 -8.13 -0.50 -11.02
N THR A 45 -6.99 0.20 -11.03
CA THR A 45 -5.70 -0.33 -11.47
C THR A 45 -4.81 -0.53 -10.27
N GLU A 46 -4.16 -1.69 -10.19
CA GLU A 46 -3.10 -1.94 -9.24
C GLU A 46 -1.84 -1.17 -9.64
N VAL A 47 -1.20 -0.54 -8.67
CA VAL A 47 0.03 0.24 -8.89
C VAL A 47 1.00 0.00 -7.74
N THR A 48 2.30 0.21 -8.00
CA THR A 48 3.33 0.13 -6.97
C THR A 48 3.53 1.48 -6.28
N LEU A 49 4.00 1.45 -5.04
CA LEU A 49 4.38 2.66 -4.32
C LEU A 49 5.49 3.43 -5.04
N GLU A 50 6.43 2.69 -5.65
CA GLU A 50 7.51 3.26 -6.43
C GLU A 50 7.00 4.05 -7.64
N HIS A 51 6.03 3.51 -8.38
CA HIS A 51 5.36 4.20 -9.49
C HIS A 51 4.68 5.50 -9.01
N LEU A 52 3.94 5.45 -7.90
CA LEU A 52 3.33 6.64 -7.33
C LEU A 52 4.34 7.71 -6.92
N ARG A 53 5.51 7.30 -6.46
CA ARG A 53 6.57 8.21 -6.00
C ARG A 53 7.36 8.84 -7.14
N ASN A 54 7.70 8.06 -8.16
CA ASN A 54 8.65 8.46 -9.19
C ASN A 54 7.98 9.03 -10.44
N ASP A 55 6.80 8.51 -10.80
CA ASP A 55 6.17 8.81 -12.09
C ASP A 55 4.95 9.74 -11.95
N CYS A 56 4.37 9.83 -10.74
CA CYS A 56 3.18 10.65 -10.51
C CYS A 56 3.55 12.05 -10.04
N ILE A 57 3.22 13.04 -10.85
CA ILE A 57 3.36 14.45 -10.51
C ILE A 57 1.97 15.02 -10.29
N ILE A 58 1.68 15.41 -9.06
CA ILE A 58 0.43 16.07 -8.72
C ILE A 58 0.52 17.50 -9.25
N PRO A 59 -0.38 17.91 -10.15
CA PRO A 59 -0.43 19.31 -10.50
C PRO A 59 -0.83 20.08 -9.24
N THR A 60 0.05 20.92 -8.75
CA THR A 60 -0.26 21.85 -7.67
C THR A 60 -1.23 22.90 -8.21
N PHE A 61 -2.51 22.67 -7.99
CA PHE A 61 -3.53 23.72 -8.18
C PHE A 61 -3.48 24.76 -7.05
N ALA A 62 -2.56 24.59 -6.12
CA ALA A 62 -2.36 25.38 -4.95
C ALA A 62 -1.70 26.71 -5.32
N LYS A 63 -2.37 27.79 -5.03
CA LYS A 63 -1.71 29.09 -4.92
C LYS A 63 -0.71 29.02 -3.77
N ASP A 64 0.54 29.17 -4.10
CA ASP A 64 1.69 29.36 -3.19
C ASP A 64 1.51 28.87 -1.73
N ASN A 65 2.27 27.85 -1.35
CA ASN A 65 2.44 27.32 0.02
C ASN A 65 1.38 26.35 0.57
N GLU A 66 0.57 25.69 -0.24
CA GLU A 66 -0.26 24.59 0.27
C GLU A 66 0.54 23.29 0.34
N VAL A 67 0.67 22.74 1.54
CA VAL A 67 1.26 21.40 1.74
C VAL A 67 0.20 20.36 1.41
N CYS A 68 0.39 19.67 0.29
CA CYS A 68 -0.46 18.53 -0.05
C CYS A 68 0.17 17.23 0.45
N ILE A 69 -0.57 16.46 1.26
CA ILE A 69 -0.17 15.08 1.60
C ILE A 69 -0.40 14.22 0.35
N SER A 70 0.67 13.83 -0.33
CA SER A 70 0.59 13.00 -1.53
C SER A 70 0.10 11.57 -1.21
N HIS A 71 -0.35 10.83 -2.23
CA HIS A 71 -0.67 9.41 -2.07
C HIS A 71 0.50 8.61 -1.49
N PRO A 72 1.75 8.73 -1.99
CA PRO A 72 2.90 8.08 -1.37
C PRO A 72 3.09 8.47 0.09
N SER A 73 3.04 9.77 0.41
CA SER A 73 3.23 10.24 1.79
C SER A 73 2.15 9.69 2.74
N PHE A 74 0.91 9.54 2.26
CA PHE A 74 -0.16 8.93 3.04
C PHE A 74 0.16 7.46 3.34
N ILE A 75 0.47 6.67 2.32
CA ILE A 75 0.78 5.25 2.47
C ILE A 75 1.98 5.05 3.39
N GLU A 76 3.06 5.81 3.17
CA GLU A 76 4.30 5.72 3.95
C GLU A 76 4.08 6.04 5.42
N SER A 77 3.36 7.13 5.72
CA SER A 77 3.06 7.52 7.12
C SER A 77 2.26 6.45 7.85
N VAL A 78 1.25 5.87 7.18
CA VAL A 78 0.44 4.80 7.78
C VAL A 78 1.24 3.51 7.91
N TYR A 79 2.06 3.16 6.92
CA TYR A 79 2.89 1.96 6.96
C TYR A 79 3.96 2.05 8.06
N GLU A 80 4.56 3.22 8.25
CA GLU A 80 5.51 3.49 9.33
C GLU A 80 4.82 3.37 10.70
N ALA A 81 3.67 4.03 10.89
CA ALA A 81 2.89 3.93 12.11
C ALA A 81 2.46 2.48 12.40
N THR A 82 2.10 1.71 11.37
CA THR A 82 1.75 0.29 11.50
C THR A 82 2.94 -0.53 12.01
N ARG A 83 4.12 -0.31 11.45
CA ARG A 83 5.35 -1.01 11.88
C ARG A 83 5.75 -0.67 13.30
N ASP A 84 5.57 0.56 13.71
CA ASP A 84 5.94 1.02 15.05
C ASP A 84 4.93 0.54 16.11
N PHE A 85 3.64 0.54 15.78
CA PHE A 85 2.60 0.11 16.71
C PHE A 85 2.56 -1.42 16.85
N TYR A 86 2.62 -2.14 15.74
CA TYR A 86 2.60 -3.60 15.68
C TYR A 86 4.01 -4.18 15.56
N HIS A 87 4.96 -3.62 16.31
CA HIS A 87 6.34 -4.10 16.27
C HIS A 87 6.43 -5.57 16.70
N GLY A 88 7.15 -6.36 15.91
CA GLY A 88 7.27 -7.81 16.14
C GLY A 88 6.26 -8.66 15.37
N GLU A 89 5.25 -8.03 14.75
CA GLU A 89 4.29 -8.72 13.90
C GLU A 89 4.76 -8.80 12.43
N THR A 90 4.23 -9.75 11.69
CA THR A 90 4.46 -9.85 10.25
C THR A 90 3.54 -8.88 9.52
N ILE A 91 4.10 -7.86 8.87
CA ILE A 91 3.35 -6.83 8.16
C ILE A 91 3.63 -6.94 6.67
N CYS A 92 2.59 -7.12 5.87
CA CYS A 92 2.69 -7.17 4.42
C CYS A 92 2.97 -5.79 3.82
N SER A 93 3.58 -5.76 2.64
CA SER A 93 3.68 -4.53 1.85
C SER A 93 2.28 -4.04 1.47
N PRO A 94 2.07 -2.71 1.40
CA PRO A 94 0.78 -2.16 1.00
C PRO A 94 0.35 -2.64 -0.40
N GLU A 95 -0.84 -3.17 -0.52
CA GLU A 95 -1.51 -3.36 -1.80
C GLU A 95 -2.21 -2.05 -2.17
N ILE A 96 -1.94 -1.51 -3.36
CA ILE A 96 -2.37 -0.18 -3.74
C ILE A 96 -3.21 -0.26 -5.01
N ARG A 97 -4.39 0.37 -4.97
CA ARG A 97 -5.28 0.46 -6.12
C ARG A 97 -5.69 1.91 -6.36
N THR A 98 -5.74 2.29 -7.63
CA THR A 98 -5.99 3.66 -8.06
C THR A 98 -7.15 3.74 -9.04
N SER A 99 -7.73 4.92 -9.17
CA SER A 99 -8.69 5.27 -10.21
C SER A 99 -8.00 5.37 -11.58
N HIS A 100 -8.73 5.86 -12.58
CA HIS A 100 -8.16 6.18 -13.89
C HIS A 100 -7.08 7.27 -13.79
N ILE A 101 -6.14 7.23 -14.72
CA ILE A 101 -5.05 8.21 -14.84
C ILE A 101 -5.63 9.57 -15.29
N VAL A 102 -5.23 10.62 -14.59
CA VAL A 102 -5.42 12.02 -15.00
C VAL A 102 -4.11 12.53 -15.58
N ARG A 103 -4.17 13.02 -16.81
CA ARG A 103 -3.03 13.58 -17.53
C ARG A 103 -3.14 15.08 -17.60
N GLY A 104 -2.04 15.77 -17.36
CA GLY A 104 -1.96 17.20 -17.36
C GLY A 104 -0.66 17.70 -17.97
N ARG A 105 -0.33 18.95 -17.67
CA ARG A 105 0.90 19.61 -18.09
C ARG A 105 1.51 20.35 -16.91
N ILE A 106 2.82 20.49 -16.91
CA ILE A 106 3.48 21.40 -15.97
C ILE A 106 3.06 22.86 -16.25
N PRO A 107 3.12 23.75 -15.27
CA PRO A 107 2.70 25.16 -15.42
C PRO A 107 3.35 25.85 -16.61
N GLU A 108 4.62 25.61 -16.87
CA GLU A 108 5.41 26.20 -17.94
C GLU A 108 4.96 25.75 -19.35
N ALA A 109 4.27 24.62 -19.41
CA ALA A 109 3.80 24.03 -20.67
C ALA A 109 2.30 24.28 -20.96
N ILE A 110 1.59 25.01 -20.12
CA ILE A 110 0.15 25.25 -20.26
C ILE A 110 -0.18 25.87 -21.62
N ASN A 111 0.62 26.82 -22.09
CA ASN A 111 0.42 27.55 -23.34
C ASN A 111 1.10 26.92 -24.57
N LYS A 112 1.85 25.81 -24.39
CA LYS A 112 2.47 25.11 -25.52
C LYS A 112 1.42 24.41 -26.39
N ARG A 113 1.63 24.43 -27.70
CA ARG A 113 0.81 23.65 -28.62
C ARG A 113 1.08 22.14 -28.41
N VAL A 114 0.09 21.31 -28.70
CA VAL A 114 0.16 19.85 -28.49
C VAL A 114 1.36 19.22 -29.20
N ASP A 115 1.63 19.71 -30.42
CA ASP A 115 2.75 19.26 -31.26
C ASP A 115 4.14 19.69 -30.75
N GLN A 116 4.18 20.61 -29.81
CA GLN A 116 5.41 21.14 -29.19
C GLN A 116 5.66 20.59 -27.77
N LEU A 117 4.77 19.73 -27.26
CA LEU A 117 4.89 19.16 -25.92
C LEU A 117 5.97 18.08 -25.89
N LEU A 118 6.94 18.25 -25.02
CA LEU A 118 7.92 17.23 -24.66
C LEU A 118 7.32 16.28 -23.61
N GLU A 119 7.93 15.12 -23.41
CA GLU A 119 7.51 14.20 -22.33
C GLU A 119 7.69 14.82 -20.94
N SER A 120 8.74 15.65 -20.76
CA SER A 120 8.97 16.42 -19.54
C SER A 120 7.91 17.48 -19.25
N ASP A 121 7.11 17.86 -20.25
CA ASP A 121 6.02 18.83 -20.08
C ASP A 121 4.72 18.18 -19.61
N LYS A 122 4.66 16.86 -19.63
CA LYS A 122 3.46 16.08 -19.30
C LYS A 122 3.48 15.68 -17.84
N THR A 123 2.32 15.74 -17.20
CA THR A 123 2.13 15.25 -15.83
C THR A 123 1.09 14.14 -15.85
N MET A 124 1.22 13.26 -14.88
CA MET A 124 0.31 12.13 -14.68
C MET A 124 0.07 11.97 -13.19
N TYR A 125 -1.17 11.77 -12.80
CA TYR A 125 -1.51 11.41 -11.43
C TYR A 125 -2.83 10.64 -11.38
N TYR A 126 -3.11 10.06 -10.23
CA TYR A 126 -4.37 9.39 -9.95
C TYR A 126 -5.19 10.24 -9.00
N GLU A 127 -6.45 10.51 -9.36
CA GLU A 127 -7.34 11.32 -8.53
C GLU A 127 -7.66 10.64 -7.19
N ARG A 128 -7.88 9.33 -7.22
CA ARG A 128 -8.27 8.53 -6.06
C ARG A 128 -7.34 7.35 -5.90
N MET A 129 -7.02 7.07 -4.66
CA MET A 129 -6.20 5.94 -4.28
C MET A 129 -6.78 5.27 -3.05
N ILE A 130 -6.66 3.96 -3.00
CA ILE A 130 -6.98 3.11 -1.87
C ILE A 130 -5.81 2.15 -1.67
N PHE A 131 -5.45 1.91 -0.42
CA PHE A 131 -4.47 0.88 -0.10
C PHE A 131 -4.95 0.00 1.05
N ASN A 132 -4.39 -1.20 1.12
CA ASN A 132 -4.59 -2.14 2.21
C ASN A 132 -3.25 -2.68 2.69
N ILE A 133 -3.07 -2.73 4.02
CA ILE A 133 -1.91 -3.32 4.69
C ILE A 133 -2.44 -4.47 5.53
N GLU A 134 -1.97 -5.69 5.29
CA GLU A 134 -2.35 -6.86 6.09
C GLU A 134 -1.28 -7.19 7.13
N ILE A 135 -1.74 -7.68 8.29
CA ILE A 135 -0.92 -8.19 9.38
C ILE A 135 -1.32 -9.67 9.60
N PRO A 136 -0.77 -10.62 8.84
CA PRO A 136 -1.20 -12.02 8.86
C PRO A 136 -0.99 -12.73 10.20
N SER A 137 -0.05 -12.27 11.01
CA SER A 137 0.19 -12.81 12.34
C SER A 137 -0.93 -12.50 13.34
N ILE A 138 -1.76 -11.49 13.06
CA ILE A 138 -2.98 -11.18 13.82
C ILE A 138 -4.18 -11.59 12.97
N HIS A 139 -4.93 -12.60 13.40
CA HIS A 139 -6.02 -13.15 12.62
C HIS A 139 -7.16 -13.66 13.48
N GLU A 140 -8.35 -13.74 12.89
CA GLU A 140 -9.54 -14.42 13.43
C GLU A 140 -10.02 -15.49 12.46
N ASP A 141 -10.49 -16.60 13.00
CA ASP A 141 -11.10 -17.67 12.22
C ASP A 141 -12.64 -17.56 12.32
N ILE A 142 -13.28 -17.03 11.27
CA ILE A 142 -14.72 -16.81 11.22
C ILE A 142 -15.34 -17.73 10.17
N ASN A 143 -16.24 -18.62 10.60
CA ASN A 143 -16.93 -19.58 9.71
C ASN A 143 -15.97 -20.41 8.83
N GLY A 144 -14.81 -20.79 9.37
CA GLY A 144 -13.79 -21.56 8.65
C GLY A 144 -12.93 -20.75 7.69
N ASN A 145 -13.08 -19.43 7.64
CA ASN A 145 -12.21 -18.51 6.89
C ASN A 145 -11.29 -17.79 7.86
N ARG A 146 -10.01 -17.78 7.54
CA ARG A 146 -9.03 -17.00 8.27
C ARG A 146 -8.99 -15.57 7.72
N LEU A 147 -9.34 -14.62 8.57
CA LEU A 147 -9.30 -13.19 8.28
C LEU A 147 -8.12 -12.56 9.01
N HIS A 148 -7.30 -11.82 8.28
CA HIS A 148 -6.13 -11.14 8.82
C HIS A 148 -6.52 -9.73 9.22
N LEU A 149 -5.93 -9.23 10.31
CA LEU A 149 -6.06 -7.82 10.64
C LEU A 149 -5.54 -6.99 9.48
N SER A 150 -6.32 -6.02 9.06
CA SER A 150 -5.99 -5.17 7.92
C SER A 150 -6.25 -3.69 8.22
N ILE A 151 -5.42 -2.84 7.64
CA ILE A 151 -5.51 -1.39 7.72
C ILE A 151 -5.73 -0.88 6.31
N THR A 152 -6.86 -0.22 6.10
CA THR A 152 -7.25 0.30 4.78
C THR A 152 -7.32 1.81 4.84
N GLY A 153 -6.69 2.48 3.87
CA GLY A 153 -6.76 3.92 3.71
C GLY A 153 -7.26 4.32 2.34
N CYS A 154 -8.01 5.41 2.25
CA CYS A 154 -8.40 5.99 0.97
C CYS A 154 -8.35 7.51 0.97
N LYS A 155 -7.92 8.07 -0.17
CA LYS A 155 -7.75 9.50 -0.40
C LYS A 155 -8.17 9.90 -1.81
N SER A 156 -8.72 11.12 -1.92
CA SER A 156 -9.03 11.78 -3.20
C SER A 156 -8.58 13.23 -3.14
N TYR A 157 -7.86 13.66 -4.14
CA TYR A 157 -7.38 15.04 -4.25
C TYR A 157 -8.52 16.06 -4.47
N ALA A 158 -9.63 15.64 -5.10
CA ALA A 158 -10.79 16.53 -5.29
C ALA A 158 -11.41 16.97 -3.96
N ARG A 159 -11.29 16.15 -2.91
CA ARG A 159 -11.75 16.54 -1.58
C ARG A 159 -10.86 17.56 -0.90
N ASP A 160 -9.57 17.56 -1.20
CA ASP A 160 -8.63 18.54 -0.65
C ASP A 160 -8.86 19.93 -1.24
N ASN A 161 -9.24 20.02 -2.53
CA ASN A 161 -9.47 21.27 -3.23
C ASN A 161 -10.75 22.04 -2.76
N LEU A 162 -11.62 21.38 -2.03
CA LEU A 162 -12.83 22.01 -1.45
C LEU A 162 -12.52 22.75 -0.15
N SER A 163 -11.31 22.62 0.35
CA SER A 163 -10.88 23.22 1.61
C SER A 163 -10.09 24.50 1.33
N GLY A 164 -10.30 25.56 2.11
CA GLY A 164 -9.55 26.81 1.99
C GLY A 164 -8.07 26.64 2.34
N LYS A 165 -7.29 27.73 2.21
CA LYS A 165 -5.84 27.73 2.53
C LYS A 165 -5.57 27.15 3.92
N MET A 166 -4.55 26.29 4.03
CA MET A 166 -4.11 25.62 5.27
C MET A 166 -5.18 24.75 5.95
N THR A 167 -6.18 24.29 5.23
CA THR A 167 -7.18 23.39 5.79
C THR A 167 -6.61 21.97 5.88
N ALA A 168 -6.85 21.30 7.00
CA ALA A 168 -6.47 19.90 7.17
C ALA A 168 -7.10 19.04 6.07
N GLN A 169 -6.29 18.19 5.45
CA GLN A 169 -6.72 17.26 4.41
C GLN A 169 -7.49 16.11 5.03
N ARG A 170 -8.44 15.58 4.27
CA ARG A 170 -9.33 14.50 4.73
C ARG A 170 -8.85 13.17 4.18
N LEU A 171 -8.57 12.25 5.09
CA LEU A 171 -8.10 10.90 4.81
C LEU A 171 -8.99 9.93 5.55
N ASN A 172 -9.59 9.00 4.83
CA ASN A 172 -10.43 7.98 5.47
C ASN A 172 -9.58 6.75 5.76
N MET A 173 -9.67 6.24 6.97
CA MET A 173 -8.99 5.03 7.41
C MET A 173 -9.94 4.08 8.11
N ALA A 174 -9.64 2.80 8.01
CA ALA A 174 -10.31 1.73 8.74
C ALA A 174 -9.28 0.69 9.19
N ILE A 175 -9.53 0.08 10.33
CA ILE A 175 -8.82 -1.07 10.85
C ILE A 175 -9.83 -2.13 11.28
N GLY A 176 -9.61 -3.38 10.91
CA GLY A 176 -10.49 -4.51 11.22
C GLY A 176 -10.06 -5.76 10.46
N PHE A 177 -10.80 -6.85 10.66
CA PHE A 177 -10.54 -8.12 9.96
C PHE A 177 -11.24 -8.19 8.61
N LEU A 178 -12.31 -7.42 8.41
CA LEU A 178 -13.05 -7.34 7.15
C LEU A 178 -13.24 -5.87 6.76
N ASN A 179 -12.33 -5.36 5.94
CA ASN A 179 -12.43 -4.01 5.39
C ASN A 179 -12.87 -4.06 3.93
N LEU A 180 -13.91 -3.32 3.61
CA LEU A 180 -14.39 -3.12 2.24
C LEU A 180 -14.30 -1.65 1.88
N ALA A 181 -13.67 -1.36 0.77
CA ALA A 181 -13.50 0.01 0.30
C ALA A 181 -13.99 0.15 -1.15
N CYS A 182 -14.42 1.34 -1.51
CA CYS A 182 -14.76 1.66 -2.90
C CYS A 182 -14.08 2.94 -3.36
N THR A 183 -13.98 3.12 -4.67
CA THR A 183 -13.37 4.31 -5.30
C THR A 183 -14.07 5.62 -4.94
N ASN A 184 -15.30 5.58 -4.43
CA ASN A 184 -16.02 6.75 -3.93
C ASN A 184 -15.68 7.08 -2.47
N GLN A 185 -14.60 6.48 -1.93
CA GLN A 185 -14.13 6.66 -0.56
C GLN A 185 -15.13 6.19 0.51
N CYS A 186 -15.98 5.25 0.17
CA CYS A 186 -16.77 4.55 1.15
C CYS A 186 -15.91 3.44 1.75
N LEU A 187 -15.78 3.46 3.07
CA LEU A 187 -15.16 2.40 3.85
C LEU A 187 -16.23 1.74 4.71
N SER A 188 -16.26 0.41 4.71
CA SER A 188 -17.01 -0.41 5.65
C SER A 188 -16.04 -1.36 6.33
N THR A 189 -16.18 -1.55 7.62
CA THR A 189 -15.32 -2.42 8.42
C THR A 189 -16.13 -3.07 9.52
N ASP A 190 -15.72 -4.23 9.97
CA ASP A 190 -16.18 -4.88 11.20
C ASP A 190 -15.50 -4.31 12.45
N GLY A 191 -14.43 -3.55 12.27
CA GLY A 191 -13.65 -2.88 13.31
C GLY A 191 -13.96 -1.40 13.44
N TYR A 192 -12.92 -0.57 13.42
CA TYR A 192 -12.98 0.87 13.64
C TYR A 192 -12.65 1.66 12.37
N LYS A 193 -13.36 2.75 12.13
CA LYS A 193 -13.08 3.68 11.00
C LYS A 193 -13.18 5.12 11.43
N GLU A 194 -12.35 5.96 10.80
CA GLU A 194 -12.30 7.39 11.07
C GLU A 194 -11.96 8.20 9.81
N GLU A 195 -12.50 9.44 9.73
CA GLU A 195 -11.99 10.47 8.84
C GLU A 195 -10.89 11.24 9.58
N ILE A 196 -9.65 10.92 9.28
CA ILE A 196 -8.48 11.63 9.81
C ILE A 196 -8.36 12.98 9.09
N ARG A 197 -8.07 14.02 9.87
CA ARG A 197 -7.76 15.35 9.38
C ARG A 197 -6.33 15.69 9.73
N ALA A 198 -5.47 15.79 8.71
CA ALA A 198 -4.06 16.04 8.90
C ALA A 198 -3.57 17.21 8.04
N THR A 199 -2.63 17.98 8.58
CA THR A 199 -1.97 19.09 7.89
C THR A 199 -0.57 18.73 7.39
N SER A 200 -0.02 17.62 7.87
CA SER A 200 1.30 17.12 7.52
C SER A 200 1.40 15.59 7.63
N ALA A 201 2.44 15.01 7.05
CA ALA A 201 2.73 13.58 7.20
C ALA A 201 2.94 13.17 8.67
N ARG A 202 3.57 14.04 9.47
CA ARG A 202 3.79 13.81 10.91
C ARG A 202 2.48 13.80 11.70
N ASP A 203 1.59 14.74 11.40
CA ASP A 203 0.27 14.84 12.00
C ASP A 203 -0.56 13.59 11.67
N LEU A 204 -0.51 13.16 10.41
CA LEU A 204 -1.14 11.93 9.94
C LEU A 204 -0.59 10.68 10.65
N TYR A 205 0.73 10.57 10.79
CA TYR A 205 1.37 9.48 11.53
C TYR A 205 0.84 9.39 12.96
N GLN A 206 0.80 10.52 13.68
CA GLN A 206 0.31 10.56 15.06
C GLN A 206 -1.18 10.17 15.15
N SER A 207 -2.01 10.73 14.27
CA SER A 207 -3.45 10.38 14.23
C SER A 207 -3.68 8.90 13.89
N THR A 208 -2.79 8.29 13.10
CA THR A 208 -2.84 6.86 12.82
C THR A 208 -2.54 6.02 14.06
N LEU A 209 -1.55 6.40 14.88
CA LEU A 209 -1.28 5.74 16.16
C LEU A 209 -2.45 5.87 17.13
N ASP A 210 -3.09 7.04 17.17
CA ASP A 210 -4.26 7.28 18.01
C ASP A 210 -5.45 6.39 17.57
N LEU A 211 -5.66 6.22 16.25
CA LEU A 211 -6.65 5.30 15.69
C LEU A 211 -6.37 3.85 16.12
N PHE A 212 -5.13 3.38 16.03
CA PHE A 212 -4.76 2.03 16.46
C PHE A 212 -4.96 1.83 17.97
N SER A 213 -4.66 2.85 18.76
CA SER A 213 -4.86 2.82 20.22
C SER A 213 -6.34 2.78 20.62
N GLN A 214 -7.23 3.31 19.78
CA GLN A 214 -8.68 3.25 20.02
C GLN A 214 -9.29 1.92 19.60
N TYR A 215 -8.67 1.22 18.65
CA TYR A 215 -9.12 -0.09 18.19
C TYR A 215 -8.74 -1.21 19.17
N ASN A 216 -7.57 -1.15 19.80
CA ASN A 216 -7.10 -2.11 20.80
C ASN A 216 -7.72 -1.84 22.16
#